data_683b655f91406ade77096f4a9c7826fd
#
_entry.id   683b655f91406ade77096f4a9c7826fd
#
_cell.length_a   1.000
_cell.length_b   1.000
_cell.length_c   1.000
_cell.angle_alpha   90.00
_cell.angle_beta   90.00
_cell.angle_gamma   90.00
#
_symmetry.space_group_name_H-M   'P 1'
#
loop_
_entity.id
_entity.type
_entity.pdbx_description
1 polymer ?
#
loop_
_entity_poly.entity_id
_entity_poly.type
_entity_poly.pdbx_seq_one_letter_code
_entity_poly.pdbx_strand_id
1 'polypeptide(L)'
;MDTISKVIGEGTYGCIHSPSLFCQGSTQQEINKISKLMTTEEATKEMKEYVIIDNADRAQNFYLGKPTKCKLDKNPKNMKAISKCINIGDEVLIHYDDYSLLIMDNGGIDLDKFSKNVEGWADTTENKKKMEMFWLEAHRILLGLKVFLDNGIIHNDMKQQNIVYNEAENRLNFIDFGLMSSKTKVEASLRNSDFWLAI
;
A
#
# COMPACT_ATOMS: atom_id res chain seq x y z
N MET A 1 0.34 -8.52 25.01
CA MET A 1 1.34 -9.49 24.44
C MET A 1 1.77 -8.97 23.09
N ASP A 2 3.08 -8.77 22.89
CA ASP A 2 3.58 -8.36 21.56
C ASP A 2 3.40 -9.51 20.57
N THR A 3 2.79 -9.24 19.46
CA THR A 3 2.59 -10.20 18.38
C THR A 3 3.82 -10.21 17.47
N ILE A 4 4.29 -11.39 17.06
CA ILE A 4 5.40 -11.47 16.10
C ILE A 4 4.90 -10.97 14.74
N SER A 5 5.56 -9.94 14.19
CA SER A 5 5.29 -9.43 12.85
C SER A 5 5.52 -10.52 11.80
N LYS A 6 4.58 -10.61 10.85
CA LYS A 6 4.67 -11.54 9.72
C LYS A 6 4.79 -10.77 8.42
N VAL A 7 5.53 -11.31 7.47
CA VAL A 7 5.53 -10.81 6.10
C VAL A 7 4.15 -11.09 5.49
N ILE A 8 3.49 -10.06 4.98
CA ILE A 8 2.18 -10.15 4.32
C ILE A 8 2.24 -9.78 2.84
N GLY A 9 3.35 -9.20 2.39
CA GLY A 9 3.61 -8.87 0.99
C GLY A 9 5.07 -8.52 0.78
N GLU A 10 5.59 -8.81 -0.40
CA GLU A 10 6.91 -8.40 -0.87
C GLU A 10 6.83 -7.87 -2.29
N GLY A 11 7.62 -6.87 -2.57
CA GLY A 11 7.79 -6.28 -3.89
C GLY A 11 9.25 -5.95 -4.16
N THR A 12 9.52 -5.41 -5.35
CA THR A 12 10.87 -5.03 -5.78
C THR A 12 11.54 -4.05 -4.82
N TYR A 13 10.75 -3.21 -4.17
CA TYR A 13 11.26 -2.08 -3.36
C TYR A 13 11.03 -2.25 -1.86
N GLY A 14 10.54 -3.42 -1.40
CA GLY A 14 10.32 -3.55 0.04
C GLY A 14 9.55 -4.78 0.48
N CYS A 15 9.49 -4.94 1.79
CA CYS A 15 8.83 -6.04 2.48
C CYS A 15 7.80 -5.47 3.46
N ILE A 16 6.56 -5.98 3.41
CA ILE A 16 5.44 -5.48 4.21
C ILE A 16 5.17 -6.43 5.36
N HIS A 17 5.10 -5.87 6.57
CA HIS A 17 4.88 -6.62 7.81
C HIS A 17 3.59 -6.21 8.51
N SER A 18 2.88 -7.18 9.05
CA SER A 18 1.71 -7.00 9.93
C SER A 18 1.81 -7.90 11.16
N PRO A 19 1.62 -7.40 12.39
CA PRO A 19 1.62 -5.98 12.77
C PRO A 19 2.91 -5.26 12.37
N SER A 20 2.94 -3.93 12.53
CA SER A 20 4.12 -3.14 12.15
C SER A 20 5.39 -3.60 12.88
N LEU A 21 6.54 -3.44 12.24
CA LEU A 21 7.84 -3.53 12.92
C LEU A 21 8.01 -2.36 13.88
N PHE A 22 8.92 -2.50 14.85
CA PHE A 22 9.20 -1.44 15.81
C PHE A 22 10.06 -0.34 15.20
N CYS A 23 9.64 0.91 15.38
CA CYS A 23 10.48 2.07 15.13
C CYS A 23 11.54 2.23 16.22
N GLN A 24 12.70 2.77 15.88
CA GLN A 24 13.74 3.10 16.84
C GLN A 24 13.21 4.03 17.93
N GLY A 25 13.43 3.64 19.18
CA GLY A 25 12.93 4.38 20.35
C GLY A 25 11.46 4.10 20.72
N SER A 26 10.74 3.28 19.95
CA SER A 26 9.41 2.84 20.33
C SER A 26 9.48 1.67 21.32
N THR A 27 8.69 1.75 22.37
CA THR A 27 8.55 0.66 23.37
C THR A 27 7.36 -0.24 23.09
N GLN A 28 6.46 0.18 22.20
CA GLN A 28 5.23 -0.53 21.88
C GLN A 28 5.10 -0.78 20.37
N GLN A 29 4.57 -1.95 20.03
CA GLN A 29 4.22 -2.32 18.67
C GLN A 29 2.82 -1.80 18.33
N GLU A 30 2.67 -1.19 17.16
CA GLU A 30 1.37 -0.76 16.67
C GLU A 30 0.65 -1.92 15.99
N ILE A 31 -0.19 -2.62 16.76
CA ILE A 31 -0.83 -3.89 16.33
C ILE A 31 -1.84 -3.73 15.20
N ASN A 32 -2.44 -2.54 15.05
CA ASN A 32 -3.41 -2.22 13.99
C ASN A 32 -2.78 -1.56 12.76
N LYS A 33 -1.45 -1.42 12.76
CA LYS A 33 -0.68 -0.83 11.67
C LYS A 33 0.12 -1.90 10.95
N ILE A 34 0.48 -1.59 9.71
CA ILE A 34 1.49 -2.31 8.95
C ILE A 34 2.73 -1.46 8.78
N SER A 35 3.84 -2.09 8.46
CA SER A 35 5.07 -1.39 8.10
C SER A 35 5.58 -1.87 6.74
N LYS A 36 5.97 -0.95 5.88
CA LYS A 36 6.72 -1.20 4.65
C LYS A 36 8.19 -0.93 4.93
N LEU A 37 9.00 -1.97 4.92
CA LEU A 37 10.45 -1.91 5.09
C LEU A 37 11.10 -1.72 3.72
N MET A 38 11.89 -0.69 3.56
CA MET A 38 12.53 -0.33 2.29
C MET A 38 13.76 0.54 2.54
N THR A 39 14.57 0.79 1.51
CA THR A 39 15.70 1.69 1.67
C THR A 39 15.24 3.10 2.08
N THR A 40 16.07 3.80 2.81
CA THR A 40 15.77 5.18 3.27
C THR A 40 15.57 6.14 2.11
N GLU A 41 16.26 5.90 0.99
CA GLU A 41 16.12 6.68 -0.24
C GLU A 41 14.72 6.48 -0.85
N GLU A 42 14.30 5.23 -1.10
CA GLU A 42 12.98 4.93 -1.64
C GLU A 42 11.85 5.38 -0.70
N ALA A 43 12.00 5.17 0.61
CA ALA A 43 11.04 5.68 1.59
C ALA A 43 10.89 7.21 1.52
N THR A 44 11.99 7.93 1.25
CA THR A 44 11.96 9.38 1.12
C THR A 44 11.27 9.83 -0.18
N LYS A 45 11.46 9.08 -1.28
CA LYS A 45 10.76 9.34 -2.55
C LYS A 45 9.26 9.09 -2.38
N GLU A 46 8.88 7.93 -1.85
CA GLU A 46 7.49 7.56 -1.63
C GLU A 46 6.76 8.55 -0.71
N MET A 47 7.43 9.06 0.33
CA MET A 47 6.86 10.10 1.20
C MET A 47 6.53 11.41 0.47
N LYS A 48 7.29 11.78 -0.57
CA LYS A 48 6.97 12.97 -1.40
C LYS A 48 5.71 12.75 -2.23
N GLU A 49 5.50 11.54 -2.71
CA GLU A 49 4.31 11.16 -3.48
C GLU A 49 3.07 11.22 -2.59
N TYR A 50 3.16 10.74 -1.35
CA TYR A 50 2.07 10.87 -0.37
C TYR A 50 1.71 12.32 -0.04
N VAL A 51 2.64 13.27 -0.09
CA VAL A 51 2.31 14.70 0.07
C VAL A 51 1.41 15.19 -1.07
N ILE A 52 1.64 14.71 -2.30
CA ILE A 52 0.85 15.10 -3.48
C ILE A 52 -0.56 14.50 -3.37
N ILE A 53 -0.65 13.22 -3.00
CA ILE A 53 -1.93 12.53 -2.80
C ILE A 53 -2.75 13.18 -1.68
N ASP A 54 -2.12 13.47 -0.54
CA ASP A 54 -2.75 14.11 0.61
C ASP A 54 -3.33 15.50 0.27
N ASN A 55 -2.66 16.24 -0.61
CA ASN A 55 -3.20 17.50 -1.11
C ASN A 55 -4.42 17.34 -2.02
N ALA A 56 -4.49 16.24 -2.78
CA ALA A 56 -5.62 15.94 -3.68
C ALA A 56 -6.81 15.33 -2.93
N ASP A 57 -6.56 14.54 -1.90
CA ASP A 57 -7.56 13.84 -1.08
C ASP A 57 -7.29 14.03 0.41
N ARG A 58 -7.40 15.26 0.89
CA ARG A 58 -7.17 15.64 2.31
C ARG A 58 -8.08 14.91 3.30
N ALA A 59 -9.26 14.49 2.84
CA ALA A 59 -10.20 13.75 3.66
C ALA A 59 -9.87 12.25 3.72
N GLN A 60 -8.82 11.81 3.01
CA GLN A 60 -8.38 10.41 2.96
C GLN A 60 -9.51 9.46 2.54
N ASN A 61 -10.30 9.89 1.55
CA ASN A 61 -11.44 9.12 1.10
C ASN A 61 -11.05 7.91 0.24
N PHE A 62 -9.89 7.95 -0.43
CA PHE A 62 -9.54 6.98 -1.46
C PHE A 62 -8.20 6.29 -1.22
N TYR A 63 -7.47 6.65 -0.17
CA TYR A 63 -6.19 6.06 0.22
C TYR A 63 -6.09 5.94 1.76
N LEU A 64 -5.09 5.23 2.27
CA LEU A 64 -4.94 4.91 3.70
C LEU A 64 -4.33 6.04 4.56
N GLY A 65 -4.23 7.24 4.01
CA GLY A 65 -3.54 8.32 4.69
C GLY A 65 -2.02 8.30 4.47
N LYS A 66 -1.39 9.42 4.83
CA LYS A 66 0.05 9.58 4.70
C LYS A 66 0.78 8.72 5.74
N PRO A 67 1.75 7.88 5.34
CA PRO A 67 2.54 7.09 6.26
C PRO A 67 3.39 7.95 7.22
N THR A 68 3.73 7.37 8.36
CA THR A 68 4.78 7.91 9.23
C THR A 68 6.09 7.21 8.92
N LYS A 69 7.12 7.97 8.55
CA LYS A 69 8.46 7.43 8.32
C LYS A 69 9.24 7.40 9.63
N CYS A 70 9.87 6.28 9.94
CA CYS A 70 10.76 6.14 11.09
C CYS A 70 11.99 5.28 10.75
N LYS A 71 13.01 5.34 11.61
CA LYS A 71 14.15 4.42 11.55
C LYS A 71 13.74 3.06 12.11
N LEU A 72 14.28 2.03 11.50
CA LEU A 72 14.13 0.66 11.96
C LEU A 72 14.85 0.42 13.29
N ASP A 73 14.19 -0.23 14.25
CA ASP A 73 14.81 -0.58 15.54
C ASP A 73 15.52 -1.95 15.47
N LYS A 74 16.77 -2.00 15.94
CA LYS A 74 17.64 -3.20 15.96
C LYS A 74 17.28 -4.15 17.11
N ASN A 75 16.03 -4.55 17.23
CA ASN A 75 15.63 -5.53 18.26
C ASN A 75 15.49 -6.94 17.68
N PRO A 76 15.59 -8.00 18.54
CA PRO A 76 15.51 -9.39 18.09
C PRO A 76 14.19 -9.75 17.38
N LYS A 77 13.07 -9.09 17.71
CA LYS A 77 11.78 -9.34 17.09
C LYS A 77 11.75 -8.85 15.64
N ASN A 78 12.23 -7.62 15.40
CA ASN A 78 12.39 -7.08 14.05
C ASN A 78 13.33 -7.95 13.22
N MET A 79 14.50 -8.30 13.76
CA MET A 79 15.47 -9.12 13.03
C MET A 79 14.88 -10.48 12.62
N LYS A 80 14.12 -11.12 13.52
CA LYS A 80 13.44 -12.39 13.23
C LYS A 80 12.35 -12.23 12.18
N ALA A 81 11.62 -11.12 12.16
CA ALA A 81 10.59 -10.86 11.15
C ALA A 81 11.24 -10.58 9.79
N ILE A 82 12.27 -9.74 9.75
CA ILE A 82 13.00 -9.34 8.54
C ILE A 82 13.68 -10.52 7.86
N SER A 83 14.24 -11.48 8.64
CA SER A 83 14.84 -12.71 8.09
C SER A 83 13.86 -13.58 7.30
N LYS A 84 12.57 -13.24 7.27
CA LYS A 84 11.54 -13.90 6.47
C LYS A 84 11.25 -13.17 5.15
N CYS A 85 11.80 -11.97 4.94
CA CYS A 85 11.76 -11.30 3.65
C CYS A 85 12.69 -12.02 2.67
N ILE A 86 12.13 -12.49 1.56
CA ILE A 86 12.86 -13.31 0.58
C ILE A 86 13.83 -12.44 -0.24
N ASN A 87 13.34 -11.25 -0.64
CA ASN A 87 14.07 -10.40 -1.58
C ASN A 87 15.14 -9.52 -0.94
N ILE A 88 14.89 -9.00 0.27
CA ILE A 88 15.76 -7.98 0.90
C ILE A 88 16.23 -8.37 2.29
N GLY A 89 15.80 -9.50 2.85
CA GLY A 89 16.04 -9.86 4.24
C GLY A 89 17.53 -9.87 4.61
N ASP A 90 18.34 -10.55 3.84
CA ASP A 90 19.80 -10.68 4.10
C ASP A 90 20.50 -9.32 3.96
N GLU A 91 20.14 -8.53 2.95
CA GLU A 91 20.71 -7.20 2.72
C GLU A 91 20.39 -6.24 3.87
N VAL A 92 19.14 -6.24 4.35
CA VAL A 92 18.73 -5.42 5.51
C VAL A 92 19.51 -5.78 6.75
N LEU A 93 19.75 -7.07 7.00
CA LEU A 93 20.49 -7.52 8.18
C LEU A 93 21.97 -7.10 8.14
N ILE A 94 22.54 -6.89 6.95
CA ILE A 94 23.91 -6.42 6.75
C ILE A 94 23.97 -4.89 6.80
N HIS A 95 23.05 -4.20 6.09
CA HIS A 95 23.04 -2.75 5.89
C HIS A 95 21.86 -2.09 6.61
N TYR A 96 21.63 -2.44 7.85
CA TYR A 96 20.45 -2.09 8.64
C TYR A 96 20.15 -0.59 8.70
N ASP A 97 21.19 0.24 8.79
CA ASP A 97 21.08 1.70 8.94
C ASP A 97 20.63 2.40 7.64
N ASP A 98 20.69 1.71 6.49
CA ASP A 98 20.27 2.23 5.19
C ASP A 98 18.76 2.07 4.95
N TYR A 99 18.05 1.40 5.89
CA TYR A 99 16.65 1.08 5.77
C TYR A 99 15.77 1.92 6.71
N SER A 100 14.56 2.17 6.26
CA SER A 100 13.52 2.88 6.99
C SER A 100 12.20 2.11 6.94
N LEU A 101 11.31 2.43 7.86
CA LEU A 101 9.94 1.96 7.89
C LEU A 101 8.99 3.08 7.47
N LEU A 102 8.02 2.74 6.65
CA LEU A 102 6.79 3.51 6.48
C LEU A 102 5.68 2.79 7.25
N ILE A 103 5.18 3.44 8.30
CA ILE A 103 4.09 2.92 9.14
C ILE A 103 2.78 3.49 8.63
N MET A 104 1.81 2.63 8.36
CA MET A 104 0.52 3.01 7.79
C MET A 104 -0.61 2.15 8.36
N ASP A 105 -1.85 2.58 8.15
CA ASP A 105 -3.03 1.81 8.54
C ASP A 105 -3.11 0.49 7.76
N ASN A 106 -3.67 -0.52 8.40
CA ASN A 106 -3.93 -1.79 7.74
C ASN A 106 -5.23 -1.68 6.91
N GLY A 107 -5.08 -1.60 5.62
CA GLY A 107 -6.20 -1.49 4.66
C GLY A 107 -6.93 -2.80 4.38
N GLY A 108 -6.60 -3.88 5.07
CA GLY A 108 -7.17 -5.21 4.83
C GLY A 108 -6.37 -6.03 3.81
N ILE A 109 -7.07 -6.76 2.94
CA ILE A 109 -6.47 -7.63 1.93
C ILE A 109 -6.57 -7.00 0.54
N ASP A 110 -5.63 -7.30 -0.33
CA ASP A 110 -5.71 -6.87 -1.75
C ASP A 110 -6.84 -7.58 -2.49
N LEU A 111 -7.30 -6.97 -3.61
CA LEU A 111 -8.42 -7.49 -4.38
C LEU A 111 -8.13 -8.85 -5.03
N ASP A 112 -6.88 -9.21 -5.29
CA ASP A 112 -6.53 -10.52 -5.80
C ASP A 112 -6.79 -11.60 -4.74
N LYS A 113 -6.42 -11.35 -3.48
CA LYS A 113 -6.75 -12.25 -2.37
C LYS A 113 -8.24 -12.25 -2.05
N PHE A 114 -8.89 -11.08 -2.10
CA PHE A 114 -10.33 -10.97 -1.87
C PHE A 114 -11.12 -11.78 -2.90
N SER A 115 -10.80 -11.69 -4.18
CA SER A 115 -11.49 -12.45 -5.23
C SER A 115 -11.40 -13.96 -5.01
N LYS A 116 -10.22 -14.46 -4.62
CA LYS A 116 -10.02 -15.88 -4.28
C LYS A 116 -10.83 -16.32 -3.05
N ASN A 117 -10.98 -15.44 -2.06
CA ASN A 117 -11.81 -15.73 -0.89
C ASN A 117 -13.29 -15.82 -1.27
N VAL A 118 -13.76 -14.94 -2.16
CA VAL A 118 -15.17 -14.90 -2.60
C VAL A 118 -15.55 -16.14 -3.43
N GLU A 119 -14.62 -16.72 -4.19
CA GLU A 119 -14.86 -17.95 -4.95
C GLU A 119 -15.36 -19.12 -4.06
N GLY A 120 -14.97 -19.13 -2.77
CA GLY A 120 -15.40 -20.12 -1.79
C GLY A 120 -16.69 -19.77 -1.03
N TRP A 121 -17.33 -18.63 -1.32
CA TRP A 121 -18.50 -18.19 -0.57
C TRP A 121 -19.75 -19.01 -0.94
N ALA A 122 -20.46 -19.50 0.09
CA ALA A 122 -21.76 -20.11 -0.11
C ALA A 122 -22.80 -19.07 -0.56
N ASP A 123 -23.80 -19.50 -1.33
CA ASP A 123 -24.93 -18.66 -1.77
C ASP A 123 -25.90 -18.40 -0.61
N THR A 124 -25.53 -17.49 0.29
CA THR A 124 -26.32 -17.07 1.44
C THR A 124 -26.76 -15.61 1.31
N THR A 125 -27.84 -15.25 1.98
CA THR A 125 -28.33 -13.87 2.04
C THR A 125 -27.25 -12.94 2.62
N GLU A 126 -26.47 -13.40 3.60
CA GLU A 126 -25.39 -12.64 4.21
C GLU A 126 -24.28 -12.33 3.19
N ASN A 127 -23.81 -13.33 2.45
CA ASN A 127 -22.76 -13.16 1.44
C ASN A 127 -23.24 -12.29 0.27
N LYS A 128 -24.52 -12.41 -0.13
CA LYS A 128 -25.11 -11.49 -1.13
C LYS A 128 -25.06 -10.05 -0.65
N LYS A 129 -25.45 -9.80 0.61
CA LYS A 129 -25.40 -8.44 1.19
C LYS A 129 -23.95 -7.91 1.28
N LYS A 130 -22.99 -8.72 1.68
CA LYS A 130 -21.57 -8.35 1.67
C LYS A 130 -21.10 -7.96 0.27
N MET A 131 -21.51 -8.70 -0.74
CA MET A 131 -21.17 -8.41 -2.14
C MET A 131 -21.82 -7.11 -2.63
N GLU A 132 -23.07 -6.84 -2.27
CA GLU A 132 -23.73 -5.56 -2.58
C GLU A 132 -22.95 -4.38 -1.98
N MET A 133 -22.56 -4.49 -0.69
CA MET A 133 -21.75 -3.47 -0.02
C MET A 133 -20.38 -3.28 -0.67
N PHE A 134 -19.73 -4.38 -1.08
CA PHE A 134 -18.48 -4.31 -1.84
C PHE A 134 -18.65 -3.55 -3.16
N TRP A 135 -19.72 -3.80 -3.91
CA TRP A 135 -19.96 -3.11 -5.18
C TRP A 135 -20.24 -1.61 -5.00
N LEU A 136 -20.89 -1.21 -3.91
CA LEU A 136 -21.05 0.21 -3.57
C LEU A 136 -19.69 0.87 -3.31
N GLU A 137 -18.79 0.19 -2.60
CA GLU A 137 -17.43 0.65 -2.38
C GLU A 137 -16.59 0.65 -3.67
N ALA A 138 -16.76 -0.35 -4.52
CA ALA A 138 -16.13 -0.38 -5.84
C ALA A 138 -16.55 0.83 -6.71
N HIS A 139 -17.83 1.21 -6.66
CA HIS A 139 -18.28 2.44 -7.32
C HIS A 139 -17.62 3.68 -6.69
N ARG A 140 -17.55 3.78 -5.35
CA ARG A 140 -16.91 4.89 -4.65
C ARG A 140 -15.42 5.02 -5.04
N ILE A 141 -14.67 3.92 -5.04
CA ILE A 141 -13.23 3.96 -5.35
C ILE A 141 -12.96 4.40 -6.79
N LEU A 142 -13.84 4.08 -7.74
CA LEU A 142 -13.75 4.57 -9.11
C LEU A 142 -13.88 6.11 -9.20
N LEU A 143 -14.69 6.72 -8.32
CA LEU A 143 -14.75 8.18 -8.20
C LEU A 143 -13.41 8.76 -7.72
N GLY A 144 -12.66 8.01 -6.93
CA GLY A 144 -11.32 8.38 -6.50
C GLY A 144 -10.34 8.54 -7.67
N LEU A 145 -10.43 7.69 -8.69
CA LEU A 145 -9.63 7.86 -9.92
C LEU A 145 -9.92 9.18 -10.61
N LYS A 146 -11.20 9.57 -10.65
CA LYS A 146 -11.59 10.87 -11.22
C LYS A 146 -11.02 12.01 -10.39
N VAL A 147 -11.12 11.95 -9.06
CA VAL A 147 -10.55 12.97 -8.17
C VAL A 147 -9.04 13.10 -8.40
N PHE A 148 -8.29 12.00 -8.48
CA PHE A 148 -6.86 12.04 -8.76
C PHE A 148 -6.57 12.64 -10.12
N LEU A 149 -7.27 12.21 -11.17
CA LEU A 149 -7.11 12.72 -12.54
C LEU A 149 -7.43 14.23 -12.64
N ASP A 150 -8.49 14.70 -11.97
CA ASP A 150 -8.86 16.11 -11.93
C ASP A 150 -7.80 16.97 -11.21
N ASN A 151 -7.06 16.37 -10.26
CA ASN A 151 -5.89 16.97 -9.61
C ASN A 151 -4.57 16.71 -10.35
N GLY A 152 -4.64 16.22 -11.58
CA GLY A 152 -3.47 16.00 -12.42
C GLY A 152 -2.60 14.80 -12.03
N ILE A 153 -3.16 13.83 -11.29
CA ILE A 153 -2.46 12.65 -10.79
C ILE A 153 -2.91 11.42 -11.57
N ILE A 154 -1.97 10.61 -12.03
CA ILE A 154 -2.18 9.30 -12.63
C ILE A 154 -1.43 8.26 -11.82
N HIS A 155 -2.10 7.22 -11.35
CA HIS A 155 -1.52 6.19 -10.49
C HIS A 155 -0.45 5.35 -11.21
N ASN A 156 -0.62 5.07 -12.49
CA ASN A 156 0.25 4.29 -13.39
C ASN A 156 0.51 2.81 -13.02
N ASP A 157 0.09 2.34 -11.87
CA ASP A 157 0.22 0.92 -11.47
C ASP A 157 -1.10 0.38 -10.91
N MET A 158 -2.20 0.63 -11.65
CA MET A 158 -3.52 0.13 -11.27
C MET A 158 -3.63 -1.35 -11.56
N LYS A 159 -3.64 -2.14 -10.49
CA LYS A 159 -3.83 -3.59 -10.51
C LYS A 159 -4.53 -4.04 -9.23
N GLN A 160 -5.05 -5.25 -9.24
CA GLN A 160 -5.79 -5.82 -8.09
C GLN A 160 -4.97 -5.80 -6.78
N GLN A 161 -3.66 -5.98 -6.86
CA GLN A 161 -2.76 -5.96 -5.71
C GLN A 161 -2.57 -4.56 -5.11
N ASN A 162 -2.89 -3.50 -5.87
CA ASN A 162 -2.75 -2.11 -5.43
C ASN A 162 -4.09 -1.46 -5.03
N ILE A 163 -5.10 -2.28 -4.82
CA ILE A 163 -6.37 -1.89 -4.18
C ILE A 163 -6.61 -2.86 -3.02
N VAL A 164 -6.76 -2.31 -1.81
CA VAL A 164 -7.02 -3.12 -0.61
C VAL A 164 -8.45 -2.93 -0.15
N TYR A 165 -9.02 -4.01 0.39
CA TYR A 165 -10.36 -4.03 0.96
C TYR A 165 -10.32 -4.40 2.43
N ASN A 166 -10.77 -3.49 3.28
CA ASN A 166 -11.04 -3.73 4.68
C ASN A 166 -12.50 -4.17 4.82
N GLU A 167 -12.74 -5.48 4.94
CA GLU A 167 -14.08 -6.04 5.04
C GLU A 167 -14.81 -5.58 6.31
N ALA A 168 -14.09 -5.37 7.43
CA ALA A 168 -14.68 -4.94 8.69
C ALA A 168 -15.25 -3.52 8.62
N GLU A 169 -14.60 -2.64 7.86
CA GLU A 169 -15.01 -1.26 7.65
C GLU A 169 -15.82 -1.07 6.37
N ASN A 170 -15.93 -2.13 5.56
CA ASN A 170 -16.47 -2.08 4.20
C ASN A 170 -15.85 -0.95 3.39
N ARG A 171 -14.51 -0.95 3.25
CA ARG A 171 -13.80 0.17 2.65
C ARG A 171 -12.69 -0.29 1.71
N LEU A 172 -12.72 0.25 0.49
CA LEU A 172 -11.67 0.10 -0.51
C LEU A 172 -10.72 1.31 -0.48
N ASN A 173 -9.41 1.07 -0.61
CA ASN A 173 -8.41 2.13 -0.72
C ASN A 173 -7.37 1.77 -1.77
N PHE A 174 -6.87 2.80 -2.47
CA PHE A 174 -5.68 2.69 -3.29
C PHE A 174 -4.43 2.67 -2.42
N ILE A 175 -3.45 1.90 -2.84
CA ILE A 175 -2.12 1.81 -2.22
C ILE A 175 -1.03 1.83 -3.28
N ASP A 176 0.22 1.99 -2.86
CA ASP A 176 1.43 1.92 -3.70
C ASP A 176 1.45 2.93 -4.85
N PHE A 177 1.64 4.19 -4.48
CA PHE A 177 1.73 5.31 -5.43
C PHE A 177 3.15 5.50 -6.00
N GLY A 178 4.08 4.56 -5.79
CA GLY A 178 5.49 4.65 -6.17
C GLY A 178 5.76 4.85 -7.67
N LEU A 179 4.79 4.57 -8.54
CA LEU A 179 4.88 4.81 -9.98
C LEU A 179 3.99 5.95 -10.47
N MET A 180 3.38 6.72 -9.55
CA MET A 180 2.48 7.79 -9.96
C MET A 180 3.19 8.86 -10.81
N SER A 181 2.45 9.49 -11.69
CA SER A 181 2.95 10.56 -12.57
C SER A 181 1.95 11.71 -12.66
N SER A 182 2.44 12.89 -13.02
CA SER A 182 1.53 13.98 -13.38
C SER A 182 0.88 13.70 -14.74
N LYS A 183 -0.39 14.07 -14.88
CA LYS A 183 -1.15 13.99 -16.12
C LYS A 183 -0.40 14.65 -17.29
N THR A 184 0.19 15.84 -17.07
CA THR A 184 0.94 16.57 -18.08
C THR A 184 2.16 15.82 -18.57
N LYS A 185 2.86 15.08 -17.68
CA LYS A 185 4.02 14.25 -18.05
C LYS A 185 3.58 13.06 -18.92
N VAL A 186 2.49 12.42 -18.58
CA VAL A 186 1.95 11.29 -19.36
C VAL A 186 1.46 11.75 -20.71
N GLU A 187 0.71 12.87 -20.79
CA GLU A 187 0.26 13.45 -22.05
C GLU A 187 1.44 13.86 -22.95
N ALA A 188 2.50 14.45 -22.38
CA ALA A 188 3.71 14.78 -23.14
C ALA A 188 4.40 13.53 -23.69
N SER A 189 4.51 12.46 -22.90
CA SER A 189 5.09 11.19 -23.34
C SER A 189 4.27 10.55 -24.47
N LEU A 190 2.94 10.59 -24.37
CA LEU A 190 2.04 10.05 -25.41
C LEU A 190 2.16 10.83 -26.72
N ARG A 191 2.32 12.16 -26.68
CA ARG A 191 2.49 12.99 -27.88
C ARG A 191 3.82 12.76 -28.58
N ASN A 192 4.86 12.39 -27.83
CA ASN A 192 6.22 12.19 -28.35
C ASN A 192 6.55 10.73 -28.68
N SER A 193 5.63 9.81 -28.42
CA SER A 193 5.83 8.39 -28.73
C SER A 193 5.20 8.04 -30.07
N ASP A 194 5.90 7.21 -30.88
CA ASP A 194 5.34 6.59 -32.10
C ASP A 194 4.21 5.58 -31.80
N PHE A 195 3.72 5.57 -30.57
CA PHE A 195 2.66 4.70 -30.09
C PHE A 195 1.37 4.80 -30.93
N TRP A 196 1.05 5.98 -31.46
CA TRP A 196 -0.10 6.22 -32.32
C TRP A 196 0.04 5.72 -33.74
N LEU A 197 1.27 5.33 -34.17
CA LEU A 197 1.51 4.77 -35.51
C LEU A 197 1.33 3.24 -35.53
N ALA A 198 1.11 2.60 -34.36
CA ALA A 198 0.95 1.16 -34.23
C ALA A 198 -0.50 0.68 -34.06
N ILE A 199 -1.48 1.59 -34.12
CA ILE A 199 -2.93 1.33 -34.14
C ILE A 199 -3.52 1.76 -35.49
#